data_ace702cd713076c7fdae8d4e34bd7b14
#
_entry.id   ace702cd713076c7fdae8d4e34bd7b14
#
_cell.length_a   1.000
_cell.length_b   1.000
_cell.length_c   1.000
_cell.angle_alpha   90.00
_cell.angle_beta   90.00
_cell.angle_gamma   90.00
#
_symmetry.space_group_name_H-M   'P 1'
#
loop_
_entity.id
_entity.type
_entity.pdbx_description
1 polymer ?
#
loop_
_entity_poly.entity_id
_entity_poly.type
_entity_poly.pdbx_seq_one_letter_code
_entity_poly.pdbx_strand_id
1 'polypeptide(L)'
;MPIRSLTTSLGLSLLLCAAAASAQPKQPPRDLPEPPPPGEPAARAGAGTPSDQVRVLLIADRETTLSSPITARITDMNSSLGMAFGQGQILVSFECTESHARLKMAQAELSGAQETQEARVRMQGLAQASDVEVAVAAAAVAKARGQVDLNQAQVGQCSIRAPWAGRVAKVHARTFMSVTPGQPLLDLIKSGPLRLKLNLPSRLVARVTKNTPLNVTIDETGKTYEARVQALSSRVDPVSQTVEIEATITKAFPELLPGMSGTANLTALR
;
A
#
# COMPACT_ATOMS: atom_id res chain seq x y z
N MET A 1 -9.38 -60.58 3.42
CA MET A 1 -10.86 -60.75 3.31
C MET A 1 -11.45 -59.44 2.92
N PRO A 2 -12.47 -59.41 2.04
CA PRO A 2 -12.23 -59.11 0.62
C PRO A 2 -12.84 -57.77 0.17
N ILE A 3 -12.22 -57.20 -0.80
CA ILE A 3 -12.63 -56.52 -2.05
C ILE A 3 -14.14 -56.58 -2.35
N ARG A 4 -14.77 -55.46 -2.59
CA ARG A 4 -15.90 -55.35 -3.53
C ARG A 4 -15.80 -54.11 -4.37
N SER A 5 -15.42 -54.38 -5.62
CA SER A 5 -15.62 -53.55 -6.81
C SER A 5 -17.12 -53.46 -7.15
N LEU A 6 -17.58 -52.32 -7.57
CA LEU A 6 -18.82 -52.18 -8.37
C LEU A 6 -18.56 -51.26 -9.55
N THR A 7 -18.45 -51.86 -10.70
CA THR A 7 -18.58 -51.31 -12.04
C THR A 7 -20.06 -51.29 -12.43
N THR A 8 -20.56 -50.19 -12.98
CA THR A 8 -21.75 -50.13 -13.87
C THR A 8 -21.61 -48.86 -14.69
N SER A 9 -21.40 -48.95 -15.88
CA SER A 9 -22.11 -49.31 -17.11
C SER A 9 -22.64 -48.07 -17.85
N LEU A 10 -22.04 -47.93 -19.02
CA LEU A 10 -22.44 -47.18 -20.25
C LEU A 10 -23.95 -46.95 -20.39
N GLY A 11 -24.29 -45.70 -20.77
CA GLY A 11 -25.57 -45.28 -21.34
C GLY A 11 -25.36 -44.30 -22.47
N LEU A 12 -25.01 -44.78 -23.67
CA LEU A 12 -24.93 -44.08 -24.93
C LEU A 12 -26.35 -43.91 -25.48
N SER A 13 -26.92 -42.68 -25.37
CA SER A 13 -28.22 -42.37 -26.04
C SER A 13 -27.95 -41.37 -27.17
N LEU A 14 -27.89 -41.90 -28.38
CA LEU A 14 -27.97 -41.19 -29.62
C LEU A 14 -29.40 -40.65 -29.78
N LEU A 15 -29.58 -39.34 -29.75
CA LEU A 15 -30.82 -38.68 -30.22
C LEU A 15 -30.53 -37.95 -31.54
N LEU A 16 -31.01 -38.54 -32.61
CA LEU A 16 -31.16 -37.95 -33.92
C LEU A 16 -32.23 -36.84 -33.81
N CYS A 17 -31.89 -35.57 -33.99
CA CYS A 17 -32.85 -34.50 -34.25
C CYS A 17 -32.75 -34.07 -35.73
N ALA A 18 -33.83 -34.36 -36.46
CA ALA A 18 -34.01 -34.01 -37.84
C ALA A 18 -34.03 -32.49 -38.04
N ALA A 19 -33.26 -32.03 -39.03
CA ALA A 19 -33.28 -30.67 -39.50
C ALA A 19 -34.60 -30.38 -40.27
N ALA A 20 -35.48 -29.59 -39.67
CA ALA A 20 -36.59 -28.97 -40.38
C ALA A 20 -36.12 -27.63 -40.98
N ALA A 21 -35.89 -27.60 -42.26
CA ALA A 21 -35.63 -26.38 -43.00
C ALA A 21 -36.91 -25.53 -43.06
N SER A 22 -37.02 -24.52 -42.23
CA SER A 22 -38.08 -23.49 -42.36
C SER A 22 -37.61 -22.42 -43.36
N ALA A 23 -38.29 -22.42 -44.53
CA ALA A 23 -38.14 -21.36 -45.52
C ALA A 23 -38.64 -20.03 -44.95
N GLN A 24 -37.78 -19.06 -44.77
CA GLN A 24 -38.14 -17.70 -44.45
C GLN A 24 -38.72 -17.00 -45.70
N PRO A 25 -39.84 -16.29 -45.58
CA PRO A 25 -40.35 -15.47 -46.67
C PRO A 25 -39.41 -14.28 -46.94
N LYS A 26 -39.07 -14.09 -48.19
CA LYS A 26 -38.23 -13.02 -48.72
C LYS A 26 -38.90 -11.66 -48.45
N GLN A 27 -38.37 -10.88 -47.52
CA GLN A 27 -38.79 -9.50 -47.31
C GLN A 27 -38.40 -8.64 -48.50
N PRO A 28 -39.24 -7.69 -48.92
CA PRO A 28 -38.87 -6.73 -49.96
C PRO A 28 -37.73 -5.82 -49.47
N PRO A 29 -36.92 -5.29 -50.39
CA PRO A 29 -35.80 -4.41 -50.00
C PRO A 29 -36.36 -3.19 -49.26
N ARG A 30 -35.85 -2.97 -48.03
CA ARG A 30 -36.06 -1.69 -47.35
C ARG A 30 -35.24 -0.65 -48.08
N ASP A 31 -35.93 0.38 -48.56
CA ASP A 31 -35.26 1.60 -49.00
C ASP A 31 -34.37 2.12 -47.90
N LEU A 32 -33.06 2.09 -48.15
CA LEU A 32 -32.06 2.73 -47.27
C LEU A 32 -32.31 4.24 -47.38
N PRO A 33 -32.41 4.95 -46.24
CA PRO A 33 -32.47 6.40 -46.29
C PRO A 33 -31.18 6.92 -46.91
N GLU A 34 -31.35 7.83 -47.87
CA GLU A 34 -30.26 8.54 -48.54
C GLU A 34 -29.30 9.15 -47.51
N PRO A 35 -27.98 9.00 -47.69
CA PRO A 35 -27.02 9.61 -46.73
C PRO A 35 -27.24 11.13 -46.74
N PRO A 36 -27.24 11.78 -45.57
CA PRO A 36 -27.36 13.23 -45.51
C PRO A 36 -26.23 13.88 -46.32
N PRO A 37 -26.47 15.03 -46.94
CA PRO A 37 -25.46 15.74 -47.70
C PRO A 37 -24.22 16.01 -46.82
N PRO A 38 -23.00 16.03 -47.38
CA PRO A 38 -21.79 16.30 -46.60
C PRO A 38 -21.96 17.62 -45.86
N GLY A 39 -22.26 17.51 -44.56
CA GLY A 39 -22.36 18.66 -43.68
C GLY A 39 -21.05 19.45 -43.74
N GLU A 40 -21.17 20.75 -43.81
CA GLU A 40 -20.08 21.70 -43.64
C GLU A 40 -19.14 21.23 -42.54
N PRO A 41 -17.81 21.35 -42.71
CA PRO A 41 -16.86 20.92 -41.70
C PRO A 41 -17.20 21.64 -40.39
N ALA A 42 -17.72 20.87 -39.44
CA ALA A 42 -17.97 21.37 -38.09
C ALA A 42 -16.76 22.19 -37.66
N ALA A 43 -17.01 23.46 -37.45
CA ALA A 43 -15.98 24.43 -37.00
C ALA A 43 -15.19 23.74 -35.92
N ARG A 44 -13.89 23.51 -36.17
CA ARG A 44 -12.92 22.99 -35.23
C ARG A 44 -13.15 23.76 -33.96
N ALA A 45 -13.67 23.05 -32.93
CA ALA A 45 -13.74 23.57 -31.57
C ALA A 45 -12.42 24.25 -31.30
N GLY A 46 -12.44 25.54 -31.00
CA GLY A 46 -11.34 26.42 -31.03
C GLY A 46 -10.11 25.80 -30.34
N ALA A 47 -8.98 25.88 -31.03
CA ALA A 47 -7.69 25.73 -30.39
C ALA A 47 -7.67 26.75 -29.27
N GLY A 48 -8.04 26.33 -28.05
CA GLY A 48 -7.98 27.15 -26.86
C GLY A 48 -6.57 27.73 -26.83
N THR A 49 -6.46 29.06 -26.75
CA THR A 49 -5.24 29.75 -26.39
C THR A 49 -4.54 28.89 -25.36
N PRO A 50 -3.24 28.59 -25.49
CA PRO A 50 -2.53 27.76 -24.53
C PRO A 50 -2.73 28.38 -23.16
N SER A 51 -3.68 27.87 -22.42
CA SER A 51 -3.98 28.35 -21.07
C SER A 51 -2.72 28.09 -20.25
N ASP A 52 -2.11 29.14 -19.71
CA ASP A 52 -1.00 29.05 -18.77
C ASP A 52 -1.46 28.37 -17.45
N GLN A 53 -2.54 27.62 -17.49
CA GLN A 53 -3.14 26.89 -16.39
C GLN A 53 -2.90 25.39 -16.59
N VAL A 54 -2.39 24.76 -15.55
CA VAL A 54 -2.12 23.32 -15.51
C VAL A 54 -2.93 22.69 -14.39
N ARG A 55 -3.57 21.56 -14.68
CA ARG A 55 -4.29 20.78 -13.66
C ARG A 55 -3.31 20.22 -12.65
N VAL A 56 -3.70 20.29 -11.39
CA VAL A 56 -2.94 19.76 -10.27
C VAL A 56 -3.79 18.77 -9.46
N LEU A 57 -3.13 17.83 -8.83
CA LEU A 57 -3.71 16.87 -7.90
C LEU A 57 -2.96 16.99 -6.56
N LEU A 58 -3.73 17.11 -5.47
CA LEU A 58 -3.18 17.04 -4.13
C LEU A 58 -2.92 15.60 -3.76
N ILE A 59 -1.72 15.31 -3.31
CA ILE A 59 -1.32 14.01 -2.79
C ILE A 59 -0.75 14.16 -1.38
N ALA A 60 -0.84 13.10 -0.60
CA ALA A 60 -0.18 13.05 0.71
C ALA A 60 1.34 13.10 0.56
N ASP A 61 2.05 13.70 1.55
CA ASP A 61 3.52 13.60 1.60
C ASP A 61 3.98 12.15 1.71
N ARG A 62 3.30 11.38 2.55
CA ARG A 62 3.47 9.93 2.66
C ARG A 62 2.13 9.26 2.90
N GLU A 63 1.95 8.17 2.21
CA GLU A 63 0.81 7.29 2.32
C GLU A 63 1.30 5.85 2.36
N THR A 64 0.69 5.01 3.19
CA THR A 64 1.01 3.59 3.25
C THR A 64 -0.18 2.77 3.67
N THR A 65 -0.27 1.57 3.13
CA THR A 65 -1.19 0.54 3.60
C THR A 65 -0.45 -0.36 4.59
N LEU A 66 -0.92 -0.39 5.83
CA LEU A 66 -0.44 -1.34 6.83
C LEU A 66 -1.10 -2.69 6.59
N SER A 67 -0.29 -3.71 6.43
CA SER A 67 -0.73 -5.10 6.25
C SER A 67 -0.34 -5.96 7.45
N SER A 68 -1.05 -7.05 7.67
CA SER A 68 -0.70 -8.01 8.72
C SER A 68 0.64 -8.68 8.43
N PRO A 69 1.58 -8.74 9.39
CA PRO A 69 2.82 -9.50 9.25
C PRO A 69 2.66 -10.98 9.58
N ILE A 70 1.58 -11.37 10.25
CA ILE A 70 1.37 -12.73 10.78
C ILE A 70 -0.05 -13.23 10.49
N THR A 71 -0.24 -14.54 10.60
CA THR A 71 -1.57 -15.13 10.73
C THR A 71 -1.99 -15.06 12.20
N ALA A 72 -3.00 -14.25 12.50
CA ALA A 72 -3.51 -14.09 13.86
C ALA A 72 -4.93 -13.53 13.87
N ARG A 73 -5.57 -13.53 15.03
CA ARG A 73 -6.83 -12.83 15.28
C ARG A 73 -6.52 -11.44 15.82
N ILE A 74 -7.21 -10.43 15.32
CA ILE A 74 -7.13 -9.06 15.86
C ILE A 74 -7.84 -9.03 17.22
N THR A 75 -7.13 -8.66 18.27
CA THR A 75 -7.71 -8.50 19.62
C THR A 75 -8.24 -7.10 19.82
N ASP A 76 -7.49 -6.11 19.35
CA ASP A 76 -7.87 -4.71 19.49
C ASP A 76 -7.43 -3.89 18.27
N MET A 77 -8.25 -2.89 17.94
CA MET A 77 -7.99 -1.96 16.84
C MET A 77 -8.31 -0.54 17.30
N ASN A 78 -7.26 0.16 17.74
CA ASN A 78 -7.34 1.56 18.16
C ASN A 78 -7.26 2.49 16.95
N SER A 79 -8.13 2.27 15.96
CA SER A 79 -8.11 3.03 14.71
C SER A 79 -9.50 3.06 14.08
N SER A 80 -10.04 4.26 13.93
CA SER A 80 -11.27 4.54 13.20
C SER A 80 -11.00 5.48 12.03
N LEU A 81 -11.89 5.48 11.05
CA LEU A 81 -11.79 6.35 9.89
C LEU A 81 -11.63 7.82 10.32
N GLY A 82 -10.64 8.51 9.77
CA GLY A 82 -10.34 9.91 10.07
C GLY A 82 -9.62 10.16 11.41
N MET A 83 -9.44 9.14 12.26
CA MET A 83 -8.76 9.28 13.55
C MET A 83 -7.31 9.72 13.37
N ALA A 84 -6.88 10.69 14.16
CA ALA A 84 -5.49 11.11 14.23
C ALA A 84 -4.70 10.16 15.16
N PHE A 85 -3.44 9.90 14.81
CA PHE A 85 -2.53 9.07 15.59
C PHE A 85 -1.14 9.69 15.66
N GLY A 86 -0.41 9.38 16.74
CA GLY A 86 0.98 9.75 16.96
C GLY A 86 1.95 8.69 16.43
N GLN A 87 3.21 9.08 16.19
CA GLN A 87 4.27 8.16 15.83
C GLN A 87 4.49 7.13 16.96
N GLY A 88 4.67 5.86 16.61
CA GLY A 88 4.87 4.76 17.56
C GLY A 88 3.60 4.28 18.27
N GLN A 89 2.46 4.96 18.11
CA GLN A 89 1.18 4.53 18.66
C GLN A 89 0.78 3.16 18.13
N ILE A 90 0.31 2.28 18.99
CA ILE A 90 -0.23 0.97 18.60
C ILE A 90 -1.59 1.21 17.95
N LEU A 91 -1.74 0.78 16.70
CA LEU A 91 -2.96 0.88 15.92
C LEU A 91 -3.74 -0.43 15.88
N VAL A 92 -3.03 -1.55 15.83
CA VAL A 92 -3.61 -2.89 15.80
C VAL A 92 -2.84 -3.80 16.75
N SER A 93 -3.56 -4.60 17.52
CA SER A 93 -3.01 -5.65 18.38
C SER A 93 -3.56 -7.01 17.98
N PHE A 94 -2.70 -8.02 18.04
CA PHE A 94 -3.04 -9.40 17.66
C PHE A 94 -3.03 -10.32 18.87
N GLU A 95 -3.78 -11.42 18.78
CA GLU A 95 -3.71 -12.53 19.70
C GLU A 95 -2.35 -13.24 19.56
N CYS A 96 -1.53 -13.18 20.60
CA CYS A 96 -0.16 -13.67 20.57
C CYS A 96 0.23 -14.50 21.79
N THR A 97 -0.72 -15.11 22.44
CA THR A 97 -0.49 -15.93 23.65
C THR A 97 0.58 -16.98 23.42
N GLU A 98 0.57 -17.64 22.25
CA GLU A 98 1.57 -18.64 21.87
C GLU A 98 2.96 -18.03 21.73
N SER A 99 3.11 -16.88 21.05
CA SER A 99 4.40 -16.20 20.85
C SER A 99 5.01 -15.77 22.19
N HIS A 100 4.20 -15.26 23.10
CA HIS A 100 4.65 -14.91 24.47
C HIS A 100 5.09 -16.14 25.26
N ALA A 101 4.35 -17.27 25.15
CA ALA A 101 4.74 -18.52 25.81
C ALA A 101 6.09 -19.05 25.28
N ARG A 102 6.30 -19.02 23.95
CA ARG A 102 7.56 -19.41 23.32
C ARG A 102 8.73 -18.52 23.77
N LEU A 103 8.53 -17.21 23.87
CA LEU A 103 9.53 -16.29 24.39
C LEU A 103 9.90 -16.64 25.82
N LYS A 104 8.91 -16.91 26.68
CA LYS A 104 9.14 -17.30 28.08
C LYS A 104 9.93 -18.60 28.19
N MET A 105 9.63 -19.59 27.35
CA MET A 105 10.41 -20.85 27.28
C MET A 105 11.86 -20.59 26.89
N ALA A 106 12.09 -19.82 25.82
CA ALA A 106 13.45 -19.47 25.39
C ALA A 106 14.24 -18.70 26.45
N GLN A 107 13.59 -17.82 27.21
CA GLN A 107 14.22 -17.12 28.35
C GLN A 107 14.63 -18.09 29.46
N ALA A 108 13.81 -19.09 29.77
CA ALA A 108 14.15 -20.12 30.77
C ALA A 108 15.32 -21.00 30.28
N GLU A 109 15.37 -21.37 29.00
CA GLU A 109 16.49 -22.09 28.41
C GLU A 109 17.78 -21.29 28.46
N LEU A 110 17.72 -19.99 28.19
CA LEU A 110 18.88 -19.09 28.32
C LEU A 110 19.39 -19.04 29.78
N SER A 111 18.50 -18.91 30.76
CA SER A 111 18.84 -18.91 32.16
C SER A 111 19.54 -20.21 32.56
N GLY A 112 19.01 -21.37 32.19
CA GLY A 112 19.62 -22.67 32.46
C GLY A 112 20.99 -22.85 31.80
N ALA A 113 21.16 -22.35 30.56
CA ALA A 113 22.43 -22.37 29.87
C ALA A 113 23.47 -21.48 30.57
N GLN A 114 23.07 -20.31 31.08
CA GLN A 114 23.92 -19.39 31.81
C GLN A 114 24.39 -20.01 33.13
N GLU A 115 23.49 -20.59 33.90
CA GLU A 115 23.83 -21.30 35.14
C GLU A 115 24.81 -22.47 34.89
N THR A 116 24.59 -23.22 33.80
CA THR A 116 25.51 -24.29 33.40
C THR A 116 26.89 -23.75 33.05
N GLN A 117 26.97 -22.66 32.29
CA GLN A 117 28.24 -22.01 31.96
C GLN A 117 28.96 -21.55 33.22
N GLU A 118 28.26 -20.88 34.14
CA GLU A 118 28.83 -20.41 35.40
C GLU A 118 29.34 -21.58 36.26
N ALA A 119 28.60 -22.70 36.30
CA ALA A 119 29.06 -23.89 37.02
C ALA A 119 30.35 -24.44 36.40
N ARG A 120 30.45 -24.52 35.05
CA ARG A 120 31.66 -24.97 34.35
C ARG A 120 32.85 -24.06 34.60
N VAL A 121 32.64 -22.73 34.59
CA VAL A 121 33.69 -21.76 34.94
C VAL A 121 34.16 -21.93 36.37
N ARG A 122 33.28 -22.14 37.36
CA ARG A 122 33.65 -22.41 38.74
C ARG A 122 34.46 -23.72 38.87
N MET A 123 34.05 -24.79 38.18
CA MET A 123 34.77 -26.07 38.17
C MET A 123 36.14 -25.95 37.50
N GLN A 124 36.27 -25.15 36.44
CA GLN A 124 37.56 -24.87 35.81
C GLN A 124 38.54 -24.20 36.79
N GLY A 125 38.06 -23.22 37.59
CA GLY A 125 38.87 -22.58 38.64
C GLY A 125 39.37 -23.57 39.72
N LEU A 126 38.69 -24.74 39.83
CA LEU A 126 39.10 -25.84 40.73
C LEU A 126 39.88 -26.96 39.99
N ALA A 127 40.28 -26.73 38.74
CA ALA A 127 40.92 -27.70 37.83
C ALA A 127 40.08 -28.97 37.58
N GLN A 128 38.73 -28.87 37.69
CA GLN A 128 37.76 -29.97 37.49
C GLN A 128 36.98 -29.86 36.17
N ALA A 129 37.24 -28.85 35.35
CA ALA A 129 36.69 -28.71 34.00
C ALA A 129 37.75 -28.22 33.04
N SER A 130 37.67 -28.63 31.78
CA SER A 130 38.58 -28.21 30.70
C SER A 130 38.11 -26.90 30.06
N ASP A 131 39.02 -26.19 29.39
CA ASP A 131 38.74 -25.01 28.59
C ASP A 131 37.68 -25.31 27.49
N VAL A 132 37.72 -26.52 26.93
CA VAL A 132 36.75 -26.97 25.91
C VAL A 132 35.35 -27.07 26.49
N GLU A 133 35.20 -27.59 27.71
CA GLU A 133 33.84 -27.66 28.33
C GLU A 133 33.27 -26.30 28.64
N VAL A 134 34.10 -25.34 29.06
CA VAL A 134 33.68 -23.95 29.26
C VAL A 134 33.29 -23.32 27.93
N ALA A 135 34.07 -23.54 26.86
CA ALA A 135 33.78 -23.02 25.54
C ALA A 135 32.47 -23.60 24.97
N VAL A 136 32.22 -24.91 25.18
CA VAL A 136 30.93 -25.53 24.75
C VAL A 136 29.76 -24.94 25.51
N ALA A 137 29.89 -24.72 26.84
CA ALA A 137 28.83 -24.09 27.63
C ALA A 137 28.58 -22.64 27.20
N ALA A 138 29.66 -21.89 26.89
CA ALA A 138 29.51 -20.54 26.33
C ALA A 138 28.80 -20.53 24.98
N ALA A 139 29.10 -21.48 24.10
CA ALA A 139 28.39 -21.63 22.82
C ALA A 139 26.91 -21.97 23.03
N ALA A 140 26.55 -22.78 24.04
CA ALA A 140 25.15 -23.06 24.38
C ALA A 140 24.40 -21.81 24.84
N VAL A 141 25.04 -20.93 25.65
CA VAL A 141 24.47 -19.63 26.03
C VAL A 141 24.25 -18.75 24.81
N ALA A 142 25.22 -18.67 23.90
CA ALA A 142 25.09 -17.87 22.67
C ALA A 142 23.93 -18.37 21.79
N LYS A 143 23.77 -19.70 21.65
CA LYS A 143 22.64 -20.32 20.95
C LYS A 143 21.29 -19.97 21.61
N ALA A 144 21.19 -20.12 22.93
CA ALA A 144 19.95 -19.83 23.67
C ALA A 144 19.59 -18.33 23.59
N ARG A 145 20.58 -17.44 23.61
CA ARG A 145 20.38 -15.99 23.41
C ARG A 145 19.79 -15.71 22.03
N GLY A 146 20.36 -16.32 20.97
CA GLY A 146 19.80 -16.20 19.62
C GLY A 146 18.35 -16.68 19.52
N GLN A 147 17.98 -17.72 20.30
CA GLN A 147 16.60 -18.20 20.36
C GLN A 147 15.66 -17.20 21.06
N VAL A 148 16.13 -16.52 22.12
CA VAL A 148 15.38 -15.42 22.76
C VAL A 148 15.17 -14.27 21.79
N ASP A 149 16.21 -13.85 21.08
CA ASP A 149 16.13 -12.74 20.13
C ASP A 149 15.13 -13.04 19.00
N LEU A 150 15.13 -14.28 18.49
CA LEU A 150 14.16 -14.73 17.48
C LEU A 150 12.72 -14.65 18.00
N ASN A 151 12.44 -15.21 19.18
CA ASN A 151 11.09 -15.17 19.75
C ASN A 151 10.68 -13.74 20.15
N GLN A 152 11.62 -12.91 20.60
CA GLN A 152 11.36 -11.49 20.85
C GLN A 152 10.96 -10.74 19.59
N ALA A 153 11.60 -11.01 18.44
CA ALA A 153 11.21 -10.43 17.16
C ALA A 153 9.80 -10.90 16.73
N GLN A 154 9.44 -12.17 16.98
CA GLN A 154 8.08 -12.67 16.73
C GLN A 154 7.04 -11.96 17.61
N VAL A 155 7.32 -11.75 18.89
CA VAL A 155 6.46 -10.97 19.80
C VAL A 155 6.34 -9.52 19.31
N GLY A 156 7.40 -8.94 18.73
CA GLY A 156 7.35 -7.62 18.10
C GLY A 156 6.32 -7.48 17.00
N GLN A 157 5.97 -8.57 16.32
CA GLN A 157 4.95 -8.61 15.27
C GLN A 157 3.51 -8.66 15.81
N CYS A 158 3.33 -8.83 17.12
CA CYS A 158 2.02 -8.89 17.77
C CYS A 158 1.29 -7.55 17.84
N SER A 159 1.96 -6.47 17.49
CA SER A 159 1.35 -5.15 17.40
C SER A 159 1.87 -4.38 16.20
N ILE A 160 0.97 -3.69 15.52
CA ILE A 160 1.36 -2.76 14.45
C ILE A 160 1.36 -1.35 15.02
N ARG A 161 2.50 -0.69 14.88
CA ARG A 161 2.69 0.69 15.33
C ARG A 161 2.74 1.65 14.15
N ALA A 162 2.26 2.87 14.39
CA ALA A 162 2.30 3.94 13.42
C ALA A 162 3.75 4.36 13.11
N PRO A 163 4.19 4.37 11.84
CA PRO A 163 5.55 4.75 11.48
C PRO A 163 5.81 6.26 11.59
N TRP A 164 4.77 7.06 11.57
CA TRP A 164 4.78 8.53 11.72
C TRP A 164 3.47 9.01 12.32
N ALA A 165 3.35 10.29 12.64
CA ALA A 165 2.08 10.91 13.05
C ALA A 165 1.21 11.19 11.81
N GLY A 166 -0.10 10.91 11.90
CA GLY A 166 -0.99 11.01 10.75
C GLY A 166 -2.46 10.83 11.07
N ARG A 167 -3.21 10.49 10.02
CA ARG A 167 -4.64 10.15 10.09
C ARG A 167 -4.92 8.84 9.36
N VAL A 168 -5.91 8.11 9.85
CA VAL A 168 -6.42 6.89 9.20
C VAL A 168 -7.29 7.30 8.02
N ALA A 169 -6.88 6.92 6.80
CA ALA A 169 -7.62 7.19 5.57
C ALA A 169 -8.68 6.13 5.30
N LYS A 170 -8.38 4.87 5.63
CA LYS A 170 -9.31 3.76 5.43
C LYS A 170 -9.05 2.64 6.42
N VAL A 171 -10.10 1.94 6.78
CA VAL A 171 -10.05 0.74 7.64
C VAL A 171 -10.54 -0.44 6.83
N HIS A 172 -9.71 -1.48 6.68
CA HIS A 172 -10.01 -2.68 5.90
C HIS A 172 -10.40 -3.88 6.78
N ALA A 173 -9.98 -3.87 8.04
CA ALA A 173 -10.21 -4.96 8.98
C ALA A 173 -11.02 -4.49 10.19
N ARG A 174 -11.48 -5.43 10.99
CA ARG A 174 -12.25 -5.17 12.21
C ARG A 174 -11.70 -6.00 13.38
N THR A 175 -11.96 -5.54 14.60
CA THR A 175 -11.66 -6.31 15.81
C THR A 175 -12.29 -7.70 15.74
N PHE A 176 -11.59 -8.70 16.25
CA PHE A 176 -11.94 -10.13 16.25
C PHE A 176 -11.90 -10.81 14.88
N MET A 177 -11.49 -10.13 13.81
CA MET A 177 -11.27 -10.72 12.51
C MET A 177 -9.96 -11.52 12.50
N SER A 178 -9.94 -12.68 11.88
CA SER A 178 -8.72 -13.44 11.58
C SER A 178 -8.10 -12.92 10.30
N VAL A 179 -6.79 -12.71 10.31
CA VAL A 179 -6.03 -12.14 9.19
C VAL A 179 -4.83 -13.01 8.84
N THR A 180 -4.35 -12.85 7.61
CA THR A 180 -3.19 -13.56 7.08
C THR A 180 -2.08 -12.56 6.68
N PRO A 181 -0.81 -13.02 6.56
CA PRO A 181 0.28 -12.16 6.11
C PRO A 181 -0.02 -11.48 4.77
N GLY A 182 0.26 -10.17 4.69
CA GLY A 182 0.00 -9.35 3.51
C GLY A 182 -1.43 -8.80 3.40
N GLN A 183 -2.38 -9.25 4.21
CA GLN A 183 -3.74 -8.74 4.21
C GLN A 183 -3.77 -7.27 4.67
N PRO A 184 -4.37 -6.34 3.89
CA PRO A 184 -4.45 -4.93 4.25
C PRO A 184 -5.35 -4.73 5.49
N LEU A 185 -4.92 -3.85 6.39
CA LEU A 185 -5.62 -3.53 7.63
C LEU A 185 -6.05 -2.07 7.67
N LEU A 186 -5.13 -1.15 7.40
CA LEU A 186 -5.32 0.29 7.50
C LEU A 186 -4.56 1.03 6.39
N ASP A 187 -5.19 2.03 5.79
CA ASP A 187 -4.48 3.02 4.99
C ASP A 187 -4.21 4.26 5.84
N LEU A 188 -2.97 4.66 5.90
CA LEU A 188 -2.50 5.78 6.70
C LEU A 188 -1.98 6.90 5.82
N ILE A 189 -2.33 8.12 6.18
CA ILE A 189 -1.82 9.36 5.58
C ILE A 189 -1.06 10.14 6.62
N LYS A 190 0.17 10.55 6.28
CA LYS A 190 1.00 11.39 7.16
C LYS A 190 0.40 12.78 7.28
N SER A 191 0.32 13.31 8.50
CA SER A 191 -0.05 14.70 8.74
C SER A 191 1.08 15.64 8.33
N GLY A 192 0.73 16.77 7.73
CA GLY A 192 1.69 17.77 7.31
C GLY A 192 1.28 18.47 6.01
N PRO A 193 2.18 19.27 5.43
CA PRO A 193 1.94 19.90 4.14
C PRO A 193 1.70 18.87 3.07
N LEU A 194 0.70 19.10 2.22
CA LEU A 194 0.40 18.24 1.08
C LEU A 194 1.34 18.54 -0.08
N ARG A 195 1.56 17.54 -0.92
CA ARG A 195 2.25 17.70 -2.19
C ARG A 195 1.22 17.90 -3.30
N LEU A 196 1.68 18.57 -4.32
CA LEU A 196 0.97 18.79 -5.57
C LEU A 196 1.70 18.04 -6.66
N LYS A 197 0.96 17.26 -7.41
CA LYS A 197 1.41 16.62 -8.63
C LYS A 197 0.79 17.33 -9.82
N LEU A 198 1.62 17.77 -10.76
CA LEU A 198 1.17 18.47 -11.96
C LEU A 198 1.99 18.02 -13.17
N ASN A 199 1.37 18.05 -14.34
CA ASN A 199 2.00 17.71 -15.61
C ASN A 199 2.24 18.97 -16.42
N LEU A 200 3.48 19.47 -16.41
CA LEU A 200 3.88 20.68 -17.12
C LEU A 200 4.19 20.37 -18.58
N PRO A 201 3.68 21.12 -19.56
CA PRO A 201 4.10 21.01 -20.95
C PRO A 201 5.62 21.17 -21.09
N SER A 202 6.28 20.27 -21.83
CA SER A 202 7.75 20.18 -21.92
C SER A 202 8.40 21.50 -22.38
N ARG A 203 7.70 22.29 -23.20
CA ARG A 203 8.14 23.64 -23.65
C ARG A 203 8.37 24.64 -22.51
N LEU A 204 7.72 24.43 -21.36
CA LEU A 204 7.82 25.33 -20.21
C LEU A 204 8.85 24.87 -19.16
N VAL A 205 9.38 23.67 -19.30
CA VAL A 205 10.31 23.06 -18.32
C VAL A 205 11.56 23.92 -18.10
N ALA A 206 12.10 24.55 -19.16
CA ALA A 206 13.27 25.40 -19.05
C ALA A 206 13.08 26.62 -18.14
N ARG A 207 11.83 27.02 -17.87
CA ARG A 207 11.47 28.17 -17.02
C ARG A 207 11.19 27.79 -15.57
N VAL A 208 11.08 26.50 -15.27
CA VAL A 208 10.74 25.99 -13.94
C VAL A 208 11.96 25.35 -13.32
N THR A 209 12.36 25.84 -12.17
CA THR A 209 13.46 25.30 -11.38
C THR A 209 12.96 24.90 -9.99
N LYS A 210 13.79 24.20 -9.24
CA LYS A 210 13.50 23.91 -7.82
C LYS A 210 13.28 25.24 -7.07
N ASN A 211 12.30 25.25 -6.16
CA ASN A 211 11.82 26.40 -5.38
C ASN A 211 11.05 27.46 -6.16
N THR A 212 10.76 27.29 -7.47
CA THR A 212 9.87 28.20 -8.20
C THR A 212 8.52 28.28 -7.49
N PRO A 213 8.04 29.50 -7.15
CA PRO A 213 6.74 29.68 -6.52
C PRO A 213 5.61 29.43 -7.54
N LEU A 214 4.53 28.80 -7.09
CA LEU A 214 3.32 28.53 -7.86
C LEU A 214 2.10 28.93 -7.03
N ASN A 215 1.14 29.58 -7.66
CA ASN A 215 -0.17 29.83 -7.09
C ASN A 215 -1.14 28.78 -7.61
N VAL A 216 -1.76 28.03 -6.70
CA VAL A 216 -2.65 26.91 -7.01
C VAL A 216 -4.03 27.21 -6.45
N THR A 217 -5.02 27.22 -7.30
CA THR A 217 -6.42 27.34 -6.89
C THR A 217 -7.03 25.94 -6.84
N ILE A 218 -7.53 25.56 -5.66
CA ILE A 218 -8.16 24.26 -5.42
C ILE A 218 -9.65 24.36 -5.70
N ASP A 219 -10.16 23.45 -6.54
CA ASP A 219 -11.53 23.52 -7.04
C ASP A 219 -12.55 23.33 -5.90
N GLU A 220 -12.29 22.42 -4.96
CA GLU A 220 -13.20 22.07 -3.86
C GLU A 220 -13.29 23.18 -2.80
N THR A 221 -12.26 23.97 -2.62
CA THR A 221 -12.25 25.06 -1.63
C THR A 221 -12.49 26.44 -2.25
N GLY A 222 -12.27 26.58 -3.55
CA GLY A 222 -12.30 27.86 -4.28
C GLY A 222 -11.19 28.84 -3.87
N LYS A 223 -10.24 28.42 -3.02
CA LYS A 223 -9.16 29.25 -2.49
C LYS A 223 -7.85 29.02 -3.24
N THR A 224 -7.00 30.03 -3.23
CA THR A 224 -5.65 29.98 -3.81
C THR A 224 -4.61 29.79 -2.71
N TYR A 225 -3.69 28.85 -2.93
CA TYR A 225 -2.63 28.47 -2.00
C TYR A 225 -1.27 28.64 -2.67
N GLU A 226 -0.29 29.08 -1.90
CA GLU A 226 1.09 29.14 -2.35
C GLU A 226 1.75 27.77 -2.25
N ALA A 227 2.40 27.37 -3.33
CA ALA A 227 3.20 26.16 -3.40
C ALA A 227 4.59 26.46 -3.96
N ARG A 228 5.55 25.58 -3.71
CA ARG A 228 6.91 25.66 -4.24
C ARG A 228 7.28 24.34 -4.91
N VAL A 229 7.88 24.45 -6.08
CA VAL A 229 8.39 23.28 -6.81
C VAL A 229 9.49 22.61 -5.99
N GLN A 230 9.35 21.32 -5.74
CA GLN A 230 10.32 20.49 -5.01
C GLN A 230 11.19 19.68 -5.97
N ALA A 231 10.57 19.06 -6.96
CA ALA A 231 11.25 18.20 -7.91
C ALA A 231 10.60 18.28 -9.28
N LEU A 232 11.44 18.07 -10.31
CA LEU A 232 11.02 17.89 -11.69
C LEU A 232 11.45 16.48 -12.11
N SER A 233 10.58 15.77 -12.82
CA SER A 233 10.94 14.49 -13.43
C SER A 233 12.05 14.69 -14.47
N SER A 234 12.98 13.77 -14.49
CA SER A 234 14.04 13.74 -15.52
C SER A 234 13.57 13.14 -16.85
N ARG A 235 12.29 12.80 -16.96
CA ARG A 235 11.70 12.14 -18.12
C ARG A 235 10.51 12.92 -18.65
N VAL A 236 10.47 13.11 -19.97
CA VAL A 236 9.29 13.61 -20.69
C VAL A 236 8.41 12.44 -21.08
N ASP A 237 7.12 12.53 -20.81
CA ASP A 237 6.14 11.59 -21.37
C ASP A 237 5.98 11.88 -22.87
N PRO A 238 6.28 10.90 -23.75
CA PRO A 238 6.27 11.14 -25.20
C PRO A 238 4.86 11.29 -25.79
N VAL A 239 3.84 10.76 -25.11
CA VAL A 239 2.44 10.79 -25.57
C VAL A 239 1.80 12.13 -25.26
N SER A 240 1.90 12.56 -24.00
CA SER A 240 1.32 13.84 -23.53
C SER A 240 2.24 15.03 -23.76
N GLN A 241 3.53 14.81 -24.08
CA GLN A 241 4.59 15.82 -24.19
C GLN A 241 4.70 16.67 -22.91
N THR A 242 4.50 16.05 -21.75
CA THR A 242 4.57 16.72 -20.45
C THR A 242 5.68 16.14 -19.58
N VAL A 243 6.09 16.93 -18.59
CA VAL A 243 7.00 16.56 -17.51
C VAL A 243 6.25 16.62 -16.20
N GLU A 244 6.31 15.56 -15.42
CA GLU A 244 5.74 15.53 -14.09
C GLU A 244 6.55 16.41 -13.14
N ILE A 245 5.87 17.26 -12.39
CA ILE A 245 6.46 18.12 -11.38
C ILE A 245 5.77 17.85 -10.05
N GLU A 246 6.57 17.76 -9.00
CA GLU A 246 6.11 17.79 -7.64
C GLU A 246 6.37 19.17 -7.01
N ALA A 247 5.32 19.73 -6.42
CA ALA A 247 5.41 20.94 -5.61
C ALA A 247 4.86 20.67 -4.22
N THR A 248 5.22 21.46 -3.24
CA THR A 248 4.70 21.36 -1.86
C THR A 248 3.99 22.65 -1.49
N ILE A 249 2.81 22.53 -0.88
CA ILE A 249 2.09 23.66 -0.31
C ILE A 249 2.92 24.18 0.88
N THR A 250 3.11 25.49 0.95
CA THR A 250 4.05 26.11 1.92
C THR A 250 3.64 25.90 3.38
N LYS A 251 2.35 25.72 3.65
CA LYS A 251 1.77 25.52 4.99
C LYS A 251 0.78 24.36 4.99
N ALA A 252 0.58 23.75 6.13
CA ALA A 252 -0.49 22.77 6.32
C ALA A 252 -1.83 23.51 6.52
N PHE A 253 -2.84 23.15 5.75
CA PHE A 253 -4.19 23.70 5.85
C PHE A 253 -5.14 22.54 6.21
N PRO A 254 -5.91 22.66 7.31
CA PRO A 254 -6.80 21.58 7.77
C PRO A 254 -7.91 21.22 6.78
N GLU A 255 -8.31 22.18 5.94
CA GLU A 255 -9.35 22.01 4.93
C GLU A 255 -8.90 21.25 3.68
N LEU A 256 -7.59 21.10 3.47
CA LEU A 256 -7.06 20.39 2.32
C LEU A 256 -6.90 18.90 2.60
N LEU A 257 -7.43 18.09 1.69
CA LEU A 257 -7.34 16.64 1.75
C LEU A 257 -6.61 16.10 0.50
N PRO A 258 -5.82 15.03 0.64
CA PRO A 258 -5.32 14.30 -0.52
C PRO A 258 -6.46 13.83 -1.42
N GLY A 259 -6.27 13.90 -2.73
CA GLY A 259 -7.30 13.60 -3.73
C GLY A 259 -8.05 14.81 -4.26
N MET A 260 -7.95 15.98 -3.60
CA MET A 260 -8.49 17.21 -4.15
C MET A 260 -7.75 17.63 -5.42
N SER A 261 -8.45 18.32 -6.30
CA SER A 261 -7.94 18.79 -7.58
C SER A 261 -7.95 20.32 -7.69
N GLY A 262 -7.21 20.84 -8.65
CA GLY A 262 -7.17 22.27 -8.86
C GLY A 262 -6.42 22.67 -10.12
N THR A 263 -6.12 23.95 -10.21
CA THR A 263 -5.36 24.54 -11.30
C THR A 263 -4.19 25.38 -10.78
N ALA A 264 -3.00 25.13 -11.31
CA ALA A 264 -1.85 25.98 -11.11
C ALA A 264 -1.78 27.05 -12.20
N ASN A 265 -1.58 28.28 -11.79
CA ASN A 265 -1.36 29.39 -12.72
C ASN A 265 0.16 29.58 -12.95
N LEU A 266 0.58 29.41 -14.20
CA LEU A 266 1.98 29.51 -14.61
C LEU A 266 2.33 30.92 -15.13
N THR A 267 1.41 31.89 -15.10
CA THR A 267 1.62 33.24 -15.60
C THR A 267 2.77 33.98 -14.87
N ALA A 268 3.05 33.57 -13.64
CA ALA A 268 4.19 34.08 -12.86
C ALA A 268 5.57 33.60 -13.36
N LEU A 269 5.60 32.72 -14.37
CA LEU A 269 6.83 32.16 -14.95
C LEU A 269 7.26 32.89 -16.25
N ARG A 270 6.62 34.03 -16.56
CA ARG A 270 7.00 34.88 -17.69
C ARG A 270 8.21 35.75 -17.38
#